data_0abb0729c4e45babc9786d3371b8e8bc
#
_entry.id   0abb0729c4e45babc9786d3371b8e8bc
#
_cell.length_a   1.000
_cell.length_b   1.000
_cell.length_c   1.000
_cell.angle_alpha   90.00
_cell.angle_beta   90.00
_cell.angle_gamma   90.00
#
_symmetry.space_group_name_H-M   'P 1'
#
loop_
_entity.id
_entity.type
_entity.pdbx_description
1 polymer ?
#
loop_
_entity_poly.entity_id
_entity_poly.type
_entity_poly.pdbx_seq_one_letter_code
_entity_poly.pdbx_strand_id
1 'polypeptide(L)'
;MSRAGKSFAPPILGLGLLLAACHPTGAQYVSDLDVVATTHDATFDFAVPSTYSRPDRIPLITGDPTTSPPEQLDPQLTSLILNTLDNEMSAIGYTKVNVSAGPDLVITAGALKVTNVTYYYGYWCTYWAYYYPCYPYYPPVVGVSTYTVGTLLIDMAPFSTTTPPNNQIRGVWTAVIRGIQTGSASTDQTRIVNGISQAFIQSPYLGRP
;
A
#
# COMPACT_ATOMS: atom_id res chain seq x y z
N MET A 1 7.60 60.53 -68.80
CA MET A 1 8.61 59.63 -68.25
C MET A 1 8.22 59.24 -66.82
N SER A 2 7.55 58.10 -66.64
CA SER A 2 7.11 57.68 -65.34
C SER A 2 7.64 56.22 -65.09
N ARG A 3 8.50 56.04 -64.09
CA ARG A 3 9.08 54.76 -63.72
C ARG A 3 8.16 54.11 -62.71
N ALA A 4 7.63 52.96 -63.10
CA ALA A 4 6.89 52.06 -62.18
C ALA A 4 7.87 51.29 -61.31
N GLY A 5 7.79 51.50 -60.03
CA GLY A 5 8.50 50.68 -59.01
C GLY A 5 7.75 49.39 -58.72
N LYS A 6 8.38 48.23 -58.97
CA LYS A 6 7.87 46.92 -58.58
C LYS A 6 8.24 46.68 -57.14
N SER A 7 7.20 46.57 -56.28
CA SER A 7 7.34 46.12 -54.89
C SER A 7 7.41 44.59 -54.84
N PHE A 8 8.53 44.08 -54.40
CA PHE A 8 8.71 42.62 -54.06
C PHE A 8 8.32 42.41 -52.61
N ALA A 9 7.24 41.67 -52.38
CA ALA A 9 6.89 41.18 -51.07
C ALA A 9 7.57 39.83 -50.86
N PRO A 10 8.22 39.60 -49.75
CA PRO A 10 8.79 38.26 -49.43
C PRO A 10 7.70 37.28 -49.01
N PRO A 11 7.79 35.99 -49.38
CA PRO A 11 6.88 34.98 -48.89
C PRO A 11 7.17 34.68 -47.41
N ILE A 12 6.18 34.88 -46.57
CA ILE A 12 6.18 34.45 -45.17
C ILE A 12 6.07 32.93 -45.16
N LEU A 13 7.20 32.26 -44.94
CA LEU A 13 7.25 30.83 -44.73
C LEU A 13 6.68 30.55 -43.33
N GLY A 14 5.40 30.14 -43.25
CA GLY A 14 4.74 29.74 -42.01
C GLY A 14 5.37 28.45 -41.50
N LEU A 15 6.25 28.55 -40.50
CA LEU A 15 6.79 27.43 -39.76
C LEU A 15 5.70 26.90 -38.82
N GLY A 16 4.90 25.96 -39.33
CA GLY A 16 3.93 25.20 -38.50
C GLY A 16 4.69 24.33 -37.49
N LEU A 17 4.79 24.81 -36.24
CA LEU A 17 5.17 23.94 -35.11
C LEU A 17 4.09 22.86 -34.95
N LEU A 18 4.37 21.68 -35.46
CA LEU A 18 3.67 20.46 -35.05
C LEU A 18 4.00 20.19 -33.58
N LEU A 19 3.18 20.70 -32.68
CA LEU A 19 3.13 20.25 -31.30
C LEU A 19 2.65 18.79 -31.32
N ALA A 20 3.58 17.85 -31.40
CA ALA A 20 3.33 16.46 -31.10
C ALA A 20 2.98 16.42 -29.60
N ALA A 21 1.70 16.59 -29.29
CA ALA A 21 1.18 16.30 -27.96
C ALA A 21 1.39 14.80 -27.72
N CYS A 22 2.42 14.46 -26.96
CA CYS A 22 2.52 13.13 -26.36
C CYS A 22 1.34 12.99 -25.40
N HIS A 23 0.21 12.53 -25.91
CA HIS A 23 -0.83 11.98 -25.06
C HIS A 23 -0.26 10.68 -24.46
N PRO A 24 -0.08 10.58 -23.14
CA PRO A 24 0.22 9.30 -22.55
C PRO A 24 -0.92 8.36 -22.95
N THR A 25 -0.58 7.28 -23.60
CA THR A 25 -1.53 6.21 -23.86
C THR A 25 -2.05 5.76 -22.51
N GLY A 26 -3.38 5.89 -22.28
CA GLY A 26 -3.99 5.39 -21.04
C GLY A 26 -3.68 3.91 -20.82
N ALA A 27 -3.99 3.40 -19.63
CA ALA A 27 -3.76 1.99 -19.25
C ALA A 27 -4.21 1.05 -20.36
N GLN A 28 -3.27 0.33 -20.97
CA GLN A 28 -3.52 -0.61 -22.06
C GLN A 28 -3.69 -2.05 -21.54
N TYR A 29 -3.11 -2.33 -20.37
CA TYR A 29 -3.15 -3.63 -19.72
C TYR A 29 -3.68 -3.49 -18.30
N VAL A 30 -4.25 -4.57 -17.77
CA VAL A 30 -4.72 -4.61 -16.37
C VAL A 30 -3.57 -4.35 -15.39
N SER A 31 -2.35 -4.75 -15.73
CA SER A 31 -1.12 -4.46 -14.97
C SER A 31 -0.82 -2.95 -14.85
N ASP A 32 -1.26 -2.14 -15.80
CA ASP A 32 -1.07 -0.69 -15.76
C ASP A 32 -1.96 -0.01 -14.70
N LEU A 33 -2.93 -0.78 -14.17
CA LEU A 33 -3.83 -0.39 -13.09
C LEU A 33 -3.34 -0.82 -11.71
N ASP A 34 -2.22 -1.56 -11.65
CA ASP A 34 -1.60 -1.97 -10.41
C ASP A 34 -0.98 -0.75 -9.73
N VAL A 35 -1.61 -0.34 -8.65
CA VAL A 35 -1.13 0.79 -7.86
C VAL A 35 -0.60 0.29 -6.54
N VAL A 36 0.67 0.57 -6.29
CA VAL A 36 1.28 0.43 -4.97
C VAL A 36 1.51 1.83 -4.42
N ALA A 37 0.85 2.13 -3.33
CA ALA A 37 1.01 3.40 -2.62
C ALA A 37 1.47 3.13 -1.20
N THR A 38 2.45 3.89 -0.73
CA THR A 38 2.94 3.81 0.64
C THR A 38 2.85 5.17 1.31
N THR A 39 2.63 5.15 2.62
CA THR A 39 2.67 6.35 3.45
C THR A 39 3.26 6.01 4.81
N HIS A 40 3.87 7.00 5.47
CA HIS A 40 4.46 6.81 6.78
C HIS A 40 4.31 8.05 7.66
N ASP A 41 4.48 7.84 8.96
CA ASP A 41 4.63 8.92 9.92
C ASP A 41 6.05 9.48 9.84
N ALA A 42 6.21 10.68 9.30
CA ALA A 42 7.51 11.32 9.15
C ALA A 42 8.20 11.65 10.49
N THR A 43 7.48 11.53 11.62
CA THR A 43 8.04 11.76 12.96
C THR A 43 8.52 10.48 13.62
N PHE A 44 8.28 9.31 13.02
CA PHE A 44 8.71 8.03 13.55
C PHE A 44 10.10 7.68 13.04
N ASP A 45 11.02 7.36 13.97
CA ASP A 45 12.38 6.95 13.64
C ASP A 45 12.47 5.44 13.43
N PHE A 46 12.49 5.01 12.17
CA PHE A 46 12.59 3.62 11.78
C PHE A 46 13.97 2.97 12.04
N ALA A 47 14.99 3.74 12.39
CA ALA A 47 16.30 3.20 12.74
C ALA A 47 16.31 2.56 14.15
N VAL A 48 15.38 2.95 15.02
CA VAL A 48 15.32 2.48 16.42
C VAL A 48 14.78 1.04 16.54
N PRO A 49 13.59 0.68 16.00
CA PRO A 49 13.03 -0.66 16.13
C PRO A 49 13.88 -1.70 15.39
N SER A 50 14.00 -2.89 15.95
CA SER A 50 14.81 -3.99 15.39
C SER A 50 14.06 -5.29 15.26
N THR A 51 12.97 -5.41 15.98
CA THR A 51 12.17 -6.62 16.06
C THR A 51 10.74 -6.35 15.62
N TYR A 52 10.11 -7.36 15.03
CA TYR A 52 8.70 -7.30 14.71
C TYR A 52 7.99 -8.61 15.00
N SER A 53 6.69 -8.52 15.16
CA SER A 53 5.78 -9.66 15.14
C SER A 53 4.67 -9.44 14.12
N ARG A 54 4.02 -10.50 13.72
CA ARG A 54 2.84 -10.44 12.87
C ARG A 54 1.87 -11.58 13.18
N PRO A 55 0.58 -11.41 12.88
CA PRO A 55 -0.39 -12.50 12.87
C PRO A 55 -0.02 -13.57 11.83
N ASP A 56 -0.53 -14.77 12.04
CA ASP A 56 -0.46 -15.90 11.11
C ASP A 56 -1.68 -16.00 10.18
N ARG A 57 -2.54 -14.98 10.21
CA ARG A 57 -3.80 -14.92 9.47
C ARG A 57 -3.98 -13.55 8.83
N ILE A 58 -4.76 -13.51 7.75
CA ILE A 58 -5.14 -12.28 7.04
C ILE A 58 -6.67 -12.26 6.94
N PRO A 59 -7.37 -11.31 7.58
CA PRO A 59 -8.81 -11.17 7.45
C PRO A 59 -9.19 -10.76 6.03
N LEU A 60 -10.28 -11.35 5.56
CA LEU A 60 -10.92 -10.99 4.30
C LEU A 60 -12.11 -10.05 4.59
N ILE A 61 -11.95 -8.80 4.21
CA ILE A 61 -12.91 -7.74 4.51
C ILE A 61 -13.99 -7.72 3.42
N THR A 62 -15.16 -8.27 3.73
CA THR A 62 -16.29 -8.38 2.79
C THR A 62 -17.27 -7.22 2.90
N GLY A 63 -17.14 -6.39 3.93
CA GLY A 63 -18.08 -5.30 4.22
C GLY A 63 -19.35 -5.75 4.95
N ASP A 64 -19.46 -7.02 5.31
CA ASP A 64 -20.56 -7.55 6.13
C ASP A 64 -20.17 -7.46 7.61
N PRO A 65 -20.79 -6.55 8.40
CA PRO A 65 -20.48 -6.40 9.81
C PRO A 65 -21.03 -7.54 10.68
N THR A 66 -21.85 -8.43 10.12
CA THR A 66 -22.47 -9.53 10.87
C THR A 66 -21.58 -10.78 10.92
N THR A 67 -20.55 -10.84 10.09
CA THR A 67 -19.61 -11.97 10.05
C THR A 67 -18.65 -11.90 11.26
N SER A 68 -18.89 -12.74 12.26
CA SER A 68 -18.01 -12.86 13.44
C SER A 68 -17.76 -14.31 13.76
N PRO A 69 -16.52 -14.84 13.75
CA PRO A 69 -15.28 -14.13 13.40
C PRO A 69 -15.23 -13.72 11.92
N PRO A 70 -14.42 -12.73 11.56
CA PRO A 70 -14.27 -12.30 10.16
C PRO A 70 -13.76 -13.44 9.27
N GLU A 71 -14.20 -13.46 8.01
CA GLU A 71 -13.66 -14.38 7.02
C GLU A 71 -12.13 -14.27 6.96
N GLN A 72 -11.48 -15.37 6.59
CA GLN A 72 -10.03 -15.40 6.41
C GLN A 72 -9.70 -15.52 4.92
N LEU A 73 -8.61 -14.91 4.52
CA LEU A 73 -8.06 -15.12 3.18
C LEU A 73 -7.65 -16.59 3.03
N ASP A 74 -7.71 -17.08 1.80
CA ASP A 74 -7.25 -18.42 1.46
C ASP A 74 -5.88 -18.74 2.09
N PRO A 75 -5.68 -19.95 2.67
CA PRO A 75 -4.45 -20.31 3.37
C PRO A 75 -3.19 -20.25 2.50
N GLN A 76 -3.29 -20.56 1.18
CA GLN A 76 -2.15 -20.52 0.28
C GLN A 76 -1.74 -19.08 0.00
N LEU A 77 -2.70 -18.19 -0.26
CA LEU A 77 -2.45 -16.76 -0.43
C LEU A 77 -1.96 -16.12 0.87
N THR A 78 -2.54 -16.50 2.02
CA THR A 78 -2.08 -16.05 3.34
C THR A 78 -0.62 -16.40 3.53
N SER A 79 -0.23 -17.66 3.29
CA SER A 79 1.16 -18.11 3.43
C SER A 79 2.10 -17.37 2.49
N LEU A 80 1.69 -17.15 1.23
CA LEU A 80 2.48 -16.40 0.26
C LEU A 80 2.75 -14.97 0.72
N ILE A 81 1.70 -14.24 1.11
CA ILE A 81 1.79 -12.85 1.57
C ILE A 81 2.68 -12.76 2.81
N LEU A 82 2.41 -13.59 3.82
CA LEU A 82 3.13 -13.55 5.08
C LEU A 82 4.62 -13.93 4.92
N ASN A 83 4.94 -14.91 4.07
CA ASN A 83 6.33 -15.27 3.78
C ASN A 83 7.05 -14.17 2.99
N THR A 84 6.37 -13.52 2.06
CA THR A 84 6.94 -12.38 1.32
C THR A 84 7.23 -11.22 2.27
N LEU A 85 6.30 -10.89 3.18
CA LEU A 85 6.53 -9.86 4.21
C LEU A 85 7.72 -10.20 5.11
N ASP A 86 7.83 -11.47 5.57
CA ASP A 86 8.96 -11.90 6.40
C ASP A 86 10.29 -11.75 5.65
N ASN A 87 10.33 -12.08 4.36
CA ASN A 87 11.53 -11.95 3.53
C ASN A 87 11.93 -10.47 3.37
N GLU A 88 10.98 -9.59 3.06
CA GLU A 88 11.24 -8.15 2.90
C GLU A 88 11.72 -7.52 4.23
N MET A 89 11.06 -7.83 5.35
CA MET A 89 11.45 -7.35 6.67
C MET A 89 12.85 -7.81 7.06
N SER A 90 13.17 -9.08 6.78
CA SER A 90 14.51 -9.62 7.03
C SER A 90 15.56 -8.95 6.17
N ALA A 91 15.25 -8.69 4.89
CA ALA A 91 16.16 -8.04 3.94
C ALA A 91 16.52 -6.61 4.36
N ILE A 92 15.61 -5.90 5.04
CA ILE A 92 15.84 -4.55 5.55
C ILE A 92 16.32 -4.53 7.02
N GLY A 93 16.68 -5.69 7.60
CA GLY A 93 17.39 -5.79 8.87
C GLY A 93 16.52 -6.00 10.11
N TYR A 94 15.24 -6.32 9.97
CA TYR A 94 14.38 -6.64 11.11
C TYR A 94 14.39 -8.13 11.45
N THR A 95 14.29 -8.43 12.74
CA THR A 95 14.20 -9.80 13.25
C THR A 95 12.77 -10.11 13.69
N LYS A 96 12.19 -11.18 13.14
CA LYS A 96 10.89 -11.67 13.59
C LYS A 96 10.98 -12.33 14.95
N VAL A 97 10.10 -11.96 15.86
CA VAL A 97 9.98 -12.55 17.20
C VAL A 97 8.53 -12.91 17.51
N ASN A 98 8.34 -13.73 18.51
CA ASN A 98 6.99 -14.00 19.03
C ASN A 98 6.43 -12.76 19.72
N VAL A 99 5.12 -12.53 19.65
CA VAL A 99 4.47 -11.38 20.30
C VAL A 99 4.72 -11.35 21.82
N SER A 100 4.83 -12.50 22.46
CA SER A 100 5.14 -12.61 23.90
C SER A 100 6.56 -12.15 24.27
N ALA A 101 7.46 -12.00 23.29
CA ALA A 101 8.79 -11.47 23.49
C ALA A 101 8.83 -9.93 23.53
N GLY A 102 7.68 -9.26 23.32
CA GLY A 102 7.59 -7.81 23.29
C GLY A 102 8.31 -7.22 22.07
N PRO A 103 7.83 -7.46 20.83
CA PRO A 103 8.42 -6.89 19.63
C PRO A 103 8.39 -5.35 19.67
N ASP A 104 9.23 -4.71 18.87
CA ASP A 104 9.18 -3.25 18.72
C ASP A 104 7.99 -2.83 17.84
N LEU A 105 7.70 -3.63 16.80
CA LEU A 105 6.65 -3.35 15.83
C LEU A 105 5.72 -4.55 15.64
N VAL A 106 4.49 -4.27 15.25
CA VAL A 106 3.57 -5.28 14.70
C VAL A 106 3.21 -4.91 13.28
N ILE A 107 3.30 -5.89 12.37
CA ILE A 107 2.81 -5.77 10.98
C ILE A 107 1.52 -6.55 10.86
N THR A 108 0.49 -5.92 10.32
CA THR A 108 -0.79 -6.54 10.01
C THR A 108 -1.10 -6.43 8.53
N ALA A 109 -1.84 -7.39 8.00
CA ALA A 109 -2.31 -7.36 6.62
C ALA A 109 -3.81 -7.66 6.57
N GLY A 110 -4.53 -7.01 5.65
CA GLY A 110 -5.95 -7.25 5.40
C GLY A 110 -6.24 -7.25 3.91
N ALA A 111 -7.02 -8.21 3.44
CA ALA A 111 -7.47 -8.28 2.05
C ALA A 111 -8.90 -7.73 1.92
N LEU A 112 -9.12 -6.80 0.97
CA LEU A 112 -10.41 -6.14 0.79
C LEU A 112 -11.15 -6.68 -0.42
N LYS A 113 -12.40 -7.11 -0.20
CA LYS A 113 -13.41 -7.36 -1.24
C LYS A 113 -14.37 -6.17 -1.44
N VAL A 114 -14.17 -5.10 -0.69
CA VAL A 114 -15.02 -3.90 -0.70
C VAL A 114 -14.23 -2.66 -1.07
N THR A 115 -14.94 -1.63 -1.51
CA THR A 115 -14.34 -0.35 -1.90
C THR A 115 -14.16 0.62 -0.72
N ASN A 116 -14.71 0.32 0.45
CA ASN A 116 -14.67 1.21 1.61
C ASN A 116 -13.76 0.64 2.72
N VAL A 117 -12.62 1.26 2.92
CA VAL A 117 -11.63 0.90 3.95
C VAL A 117 -12.12 1.16 5.39
N THR A 118 -13.16 1.96 5.56
CA THR A 118 -13.73 2.23 6.88
C THR A 118 -14.13 0.94 7.61
N TYR A 119 -14.55 -0.07 6.85
CA TYR A 119 -14.83 -1.38 7.42
C TYR A 119 -13.60 -2.04 8.02
N TYR A 120 -12.43 -1.94 7.39
CA TYR A 120 -11.20 -2.50 7.94
C TYR A 120 -10.78 -1.78 9.22
N TYR A 121 -10.62 -0.48 9.18
CA TYR A 121 -10.17 0.28 10.35
C TYR A 121 -11.20 0.37 11.47
N GLY A 122 -12.49 0.37 11.16
CA GLY A 122 -13.57 0.36 12.15
C GLY A 122 -13.60 -0.93 12.99
N TYR A 123 -13.17 -2.05 12.42
CA TYR A 123 -13.10 -3.36 13.10
C TYR A 123 -11.67 -3.81 13.39
N TRP A 124 -10.69 -2.93 13.26
CA TRP A 124 -9.28 -3.27 13.38
C TRP A 124 -8.97 -3.95 14.72
N CYS A 125 -9.49 -3.46 15.82
CA CYS A 125 -9.28 -4.05 17.13
C CYS A 125 -9.90 -5.45 17.28
N THR A 126 -11.00 -5.76 16.58
CA THR A 126 -11.60 -7.10 16.57
C THR A 126 -10.71 -8.10 15.85
N TYR A 127 -10.06 -7.66 14.76
CA TYR A 127 -9.13 -8.51 14.01
C TYR A 127 -7.83 -8.79 14.77
N TRP A 128 -7.35 -7.80 15.55
CA TRP A 128 -6.02 -7.81 16.14
C TRP A 128 -6.03 -7.76 17.68
N ALA A 129 -7.16 -8.10 18.33
CA ALA A 129 -7.30 -8.08 19.79
C ALA A 129 -6.24 -8.90 20.56
N TYR A 130 -5.64 -9.92 19.92
CA TYR A 130 -4.55 -10.68 20.49
C TYR A 130 -3.25 -9.88 20.63
N TYR A 131 -3.03 -8.92 19.71
CA TYR A 131 -1.82 -8.11 19.65
C TYR A 131 -1.94 -6.79 20.39
N TYR A 132 -3.16 -6.26 20.44
CA TYR A 132 -3.44 -4.96 21.05
C TYR A 132 -4.71 -5.01 21.89
N PRO A 133 -4.75 -4.28 23.04
CA PRO A 133 -6.03 -3.90 23.64
C PRO A 133 -6.91 -3.21 22.59
N CYS A 134 -8.24 -3.30 22.72
CA CYS A 134 -9.17 -2.75 21.73
C CYS A 134 -9.21 -1.21 21.80
N TYR A 135 -8.28 -0.58 21.11
CA TYR A 135 -8.24 0.88 20.90
C TYR A 135 -8.44 1.20 19.42
N PRO A 136 -9.03 2.37 19.09
CA PRO A 136 -9.13 2.84 17.72
C PRO A 136 -7.75 2.90 17.06
N TYR A 137 -7.67 2.40 15.82
CA TYR A 137 -6.46 2.45 15.01
C TYR A 137 -6.51 3.63 14.04
N TYR A 138 -5.43 4.39 13.99
CA TYR A 138 -5.26 5.53 13.08
C TYR A 138 -4.06 5.27 12.18
N PRO A 139 -4.28 4.95 10.89
CA PRO A 139 -3.19 4.82 9.93
C PRO A 139 -2.52 6.18 9.72
N PRO A 140 -1.28 6.22 9.25
CA PRO A 140 -0.71 7.42 8.65
C PRO A 140 -1.64 7.90 7.54
N VAL A 141 -1.74 9.21 7.32
CA VAL A 141 -2.70 9.78 6.35
C VAL A 141 -2.49 9.16 4.97
N VAL A 142 -3.44 8.34 4.53
CA VAL A 142 -3.45 7.74 3.21
C VAL A 142 -4.23 8.65 2.28
N GLY A 143 -3.59 9.27 1.31
CA GLY A 143 -4.24 10.12 0.29
C GLY A 143 -5.16 9.37 -0.68
N VAL A 144 -5.51 8.12 -0.38
CA VAL A 144 -6.34 7.25 -1.21
C VAL A 144 -7.70 7.06 -0.55
N SER A 145 -8.71 7.72 -1.09
CA SER A 145 -10.08 7.72 -0.56
C SER A 145 -10.95 6.55 -1.04
N THR A 146 -10.55 5.85 -2.09
CA THR A 146 -11.30 4.72 -2.66
C THR A 146 -10.39 3.54 -2.95
N TYR A 147 -10.85 2.35 -2.58
CA TYR A 147 -10.16 1.07 -2.82
C TYR A 147 -10.96 0.26 -3.84
N THR A 148 -10.28 -0.60 -4.56
CA THR A 148 -10.91 -1.55 -5.49
C THR A 148 -10.98 -2.93 -4.85
N VAL A 149 -11.92 -3.75 -5.29
CA VAL A 149 -11.92 -5.18 -4.95
C VAL A 149 -10.56 -5.79 -5.31
N GLY A 150 -10.01 -6.63 -4.42
CA GLY A 150 -8.67 -7.17 -4.60
C GLY A 150 -7.56 -6.20 -4.20
N THR A 151 -7.76 -5.44 -3.13
CA THR A 151 -6.73 -4.61 -2.50
C THR A 151 -6.16 -5.32 -1.27
N LEU A 152 -4.83 -5.32 -1.15
CA LEU A 152 -4.13 -5.71 0.06
C LEU A 152 -3.69 -4.44 0.80
N LEU A 153 -4.08 -4.35 2.07
CA LEU A 153 -3.57 -3.35 3.01
C LEU A 153 -2.53 -4.00 3.90
N ILE A 154 -1.42 -3.31 4.12
CA ILE A 154 -0.39 -3.72 5.07
C ILE A 154 -0.13 -2.52 5.98
N ASP A 155 -0.26 -2.74 7.28
CA ASP A 155 -0.08 -1.70 8.29
C ASP A 155 1.03 -2.10 9.26
N MET A 156 1.80 -1.11 9.70
CA MET A 156 2.84 -1.25 10.73
C MET A 156 2.56 -0.28 11.86
N ALA A 157 2.61 -0.77 13.09
CA ALA A 157 2.44 0.05 14.29
C ALA A 157 3.42 -0.37 15.39
N PRO A 158 3.84 0.55 16.28
CA PRO A 158 4.60 0.20 17.46
C PRO A 158 3.81 -0.77 18.35
N PHE A 159 4.47 -1.81 18.84
CA PHE A 159 3.85 -2.71 19.82
C PHE A 159 3.79 -2.05 21.19
N SER A 160 2.67 -2.23 21.87
CA SER A 160 2.52 -1.76 23.26
C SER A 160 1.56 -2.66 24.02
N THR A 161 1.97 -3.09 25.20
CA THR A 161 1.12 -3.79 26.17
C THR A 161 0.41 -2.83 27.12
N THR A 162 0.75 -1.55 27.08
CA THR A 162 0.14 -0.50 27.91
C THR A 162 -0.86 0.32 27.11
N THR A 163 -1.68 1.08 27.81
CA THR A 163 -2.59 2.05 27.16
C THR A 163 -1.81 2.99 26.26
N PRO A 164 -2.09 3.02 24.95
CA PRO A 164 -1.39 3.90 24.04
C PRO A 164 -1.73 5.37 24.32
N PRO A 165 -0.86 6.32 23.96
CA PRO A 165 -1.13 7.73 24.09
C PRO A 165 -2.50 8.10 23.49
N ASN A 166 -3.27 8.91 24.19
CA ASN A 166 -4.63 9.34 23.79
C ASN A 166 -5.63 8.17 23.55
N ASN A 167 -5.37 6.99 24.10
CA ASN A 167 -6.16 5.77 23.85
C ASN A 167 -6.30 5.43 22.36
N GLN A 168 -5.23 5.62 21.58
CA GLN A 168 -5.23 5.41 20.13
C GLN A 168 -3.99 4.66 19.70
N ILE A 169 -4.15 3.64 18.85
CA ILE A 169 -3.03 2.98 18.19
C ILE A 169 -2.71 3.79 16.93
N ARG A 170 -1.50 4.32 16.85
CA ARG A 170 -1.04 5.10 15.71
C ARG A 170 -0.20 4.22 14.79
N GLY A 171 -0.68 4.02 13.56
CA GLY A 171 0.11 3.40 12.51
C GLY A 171 1.29 4.28 12.14
N VAL A 172 2.44 3.66 11.91
CA VAL A 172 3.66 4.37 11.49
C VAL A 172 3.97 4.18 10.01
N TRP A 173 3.46 3.13 9.40
CA TRP A 173 3.57 2.86 7.97
C TRP A 173 2.36 2.10 7.46
N THR A 174 1.93 2.41 6.24
CA THR A 174 0.85 1.71 5.53
C THR A 174 1.23 1.55 4.07
N ALA A 175 1.01 0.37 3.52
CA ALA A 175 1.04 0.10 2.10
C ALA A 175 -0.34 -0.33 1.59
N VAL A 176 -0.69 0.17 0.42
CA VAL A 176 -1.92 -0.15 -0.33
C VAL A 176 -1.51 -0.75 -1.65
N ILE A 177 -1.85 -2.01 -1.88
CA ILE A 177 -1.50 -2.75 -3.10
C ILE A 177 -2.81 -3.13 -3.79
N ARG A 178 -3.07 -2.56 -4.97
CA ARG A 178 -4.28 -2.80 -5.76
C ARG A 178 -4.02 -3.78 -6.88
N GLY A 179 -5.10 -4.35 -7.41
CA GLY A 179 -5.03 -5.19 -8.61
C GLY A 179 -4.52 -6.60 -8.34
N ILE A 180 -4.52 -7.06 -7.10
CA ILE A 180 -4.02 -8.39 -6.73
C ILE A 180 -4.96 -9.53 -7.15
N GLN A 181 -6.17 -9.23 -7.64
CA GLN A 181 -7.15 -10.23 -8.06
C GLN A 181 -7.53 -10.00 -9.52
N THR A 182 -7.13 -10.94 -10.39
CA THR A 182 -7.39 -10.92 -11.85
C THR A 182 -8.25 -12.08 -12.31
N GLY A 183 -8.52 -13.05 -11.44
CA GLY A 183 -9.20 -14.31 -11.76
C GLY A 183 -8.27 -15.42 -12.25
N SER A 184 -6.95 -15.17 -12.31
CA SER A 184 -5.94 -16.18 -12.62
C SER A 184 -5.01 -16.36 -11.43
N ALA A 185 -5.05 -17.50 -10.76
CA ALA A 185 -4.32 -17.74 -9.53
C ALA A 185 -2.80 -17.51 -9.65
N SER A 186 -2.16 -17.94 -10.73
CA SER A 186 -0.72 -17.74 -10.93
C SER A 186 -0.35 -16.27 -11.19
N THR A 187 -1.20 -15.55 -11.92
CA THR A 187 -1.03 -14.12 -12.15
C THR A 187 -1.20 -13.35 -10.84
N ASP A 188 -2.22 -13.68 -10.05
CA ASP A 188 -2.53 -13.04 -8.78
C ASP A 188 -1.37 -13.24 -7.78
N GLN A 189 -0.79 -14.44 -7.69
CA GLN A 189 0.38 -14.70 -6.85
C GLN A 189 1.57 -13.82 -7.22
N THR A 190 1.90 -13.73 -8.52
CA THR A 190 3.01 -12.89 -8.99
C THR A 190 2.77 -11.41 -8.67
N ARG A 191 1.54 -10.92 -8.86
CA ARG A 191 1.17 -9.52 -8.57
C ARG A 191 1.26 -9.21 -7.08
N ILE A 192 0.83 -10.14 -6.22
CA ILE A 192 0.96 -10.00 -4.77
C ILE A 192 2.42 -9.83 -4.37
N VAL A 193 3.30 -10.75 -4.81
CA VAL A 193 4.73 -10.71 -4.48
C VAL A 193 5.36 -9.41 -4.98
N ASN A 194 5.16 -9.08 -6.27
CA ASN A 194 5.73 -7.86 -6.84
C ASN A 194 5.19 -6.59 -6.15
N GLY A 195 3.90 -6.57 -5.81
CA GLY A 195 3.28 -5.43 -5.12
C GLY A 195 3.87 -5.22 -3.72
N ILE A 196 4.08 -6.30 -2.96
CA ILE A 196 4.72 -6.22 -1.63
C ILE A 196 6.15 -5.73 -1.78
N SER A 197 6.97 -6.36 -2.64
CA SER A 197 8.36 -5.93 -2.87
C SER A 197 8.43 -4.47 -3.33
N GLN A 198 7.53 -4.04 -4.21
CA GLN A 198 7.45 -2.64 -4.65
C GLN A 198 7.15 -1.68 -3.49
N ALA A 199 6.27 -2.08 -2.55
CA ALA A 199 5.97 -1.26 -1.37
C ALA A 199 7.22 -1.02 -0.50
N PHE A 200 8.07 -2.04 -0.33
CA PHE A 200 9.33 -1.90 0.39
C PHE A 200 10.37 -1.08 -0.39
N ILE A 201 10.48 -1.28 -1.71
CA ILE A 201 11.37 -0.46 -2.57
C ILE A 201 11.01 1.02 -2.50
N GLN A 202 9.72 1.36 -2.44
CA GLN A 202 9.24 2.75 -2.30
C GLN A 202 9.45 3.32 -0.89
N SER A 203 9.81 2.49 0.08
CA SER A 203 9.94 2.83 1.50
C SER A 203 11.38 2.63 2.02
N PRO A 204 12.41 3.22 1.40
CA PRO A 204 13.81 2.98 1.77
C PRO A 204 14.14 3.43 3.20
N TYR A 205 13.33 4.31 3.77
CA TYR A 205 13.44 4.76 5.16
C TYR A 205 13.11 3.66 6.20
N LEU A 206 12.48 2.56 5.79
CA LEU A 206 12.27 1.40 6.65
C LEU A 206 13.56 0.63 6.90
N GLY A 207 14.54 0.71 5.97
CA GLY A 207 15.79 -0.03 6.07
C GLY A 207 16.62 0.44 7.25
N ARG A 208 17.21 -0.51 7.96
CA ARG A 208 18.17 -0.22 9.03
C ARG A 208 19.55 0.05 8.44
N PRO A 209 20.30 1.01 8.98
CA PRO A 209 21.66 1.30 8.54
C PRO A 209 22.62 0.14 8.78
#